data_0f5015b0371de600ac67bc4579401e33
#
_entry.id   0f5015b0371de600ac67bc4579401e33
#
_cell.length_a   1.000
_cell.length_b   1.000
_cell.length_c   1.000
_cell.angle_alpha   90.00
_cell.angle_beta   90.00
_cell.angle_gamma   90.00
#
_symmetry.space_group_name_H-M   'P 1'
#
loop_
_entity.id
_entity.type
_entity.pdbx_description
1 polymer ?
#
loop_
_entity_poly.entity_id
_entity_poly.type
_entity_poly.pdbx_seq_one_letter_code
_entity_poly.pdbx_strand_id
1 'polypeptide(L)'
;PGFVPACIRPLFCRGYGPFRWAALSGDPEDIYRTDEKVKELIREDPHLHNWLEMAKKRIQFQGLPARICWVGLADRARLGVAFNDMVRSGELKAPVVIGRDHLDSGSVASPNRETEGMRDGSDAVSDWPLLNALLNTAGGATWVSIHHGGGVGMGFAQHAGMVIVCDGSPEAEMRLRRVLRNDPGTGVMRHADAGYEEALASAWELSLIHISEPTRLRL
;
A
#
# COMPACT_ATOMS: atom_id res chain seq x y z
N PRO A 1 -15.79 0.57 20.63
CA PRO A 1 -15.57 0.25 19.23
C PRO A 1 -14.49 -0.83 19.08
N GLY A 2 -14.56 -1.66 18.04
CA GLY A 2 -13.52 -2.63 17.72
C GLY A 2 -12.20 -1.94 17.35
N PHE A 3 -11.11 -2.70 17.38
CA PHE A 3 -9.76 -2.17 17.09
C PHE A 3 -9.67 -1.57 15.67
N VAL A 4 -10.25 -2.24 14.69
CA VAL A 4 -10.17 -1.78 13.29
C VAL A 4 -10.90 -0.45 13.10
N PRO A 5 -12.18 -0.28 13.48
CA PRO A 5 -12.85 1.01 13.34
C PRO A 5 -12.20 2.15 14.14
N ALA A 6 -11.60 1.84 15.28
CA ALA A 6 -11.04 2.88 16.15
C ALA A 6 -9.60 3.28 15.75
N CYS A 7 -8.77 2.33 15.36
CA CYS A 7 -7.34 2.56 15.20
C CYS A 7 -6.86 2.48 13.74
N ILE A 8 -7.43 1.56 12.96
CA ILE A 8 -6.97 1.29 11.60
C ILE A 8 -7.70 2.14 10.56
N ARG A 9 -9.02 2.30 10.72
CA ARG A 9 -9.85 3.06 9.77
C ARG A 9 -9.38 4.50 9.53
N PRO A 10 -9.03 5.29 10.56
CA PRO A 10 -8.48 6.63 10.34
C PRO A 10 -7.20 6.63 9.51
N LEU A 11 -6.35 5.62 9.67
CA LEU A 11 -5.15 5.46 8.85
C LEU A 11 -5.50 5.13 7.40
N PHE A 12 -6.42 4.21 7.18
CA PHE A 12 -6.90 3.85 5.85
C PHE A 12 -7.54 5.03 5.11
N CYS A 13 -8.31 5.86 5.81
CA CYS A 13 -8.88 7.09 5.24
C CYS A 13 -7.82 8.06 4.71
N ARG A 14 -6.61 8.02 5.26
CA ARG A 14 -5.46 8.85 4.84
C ARG A 14 -4.50 8.13 3.88
N GLY A 15 -4.86 6.93 3.43
CA GLY A 15 -4.03 6.13 2.55
C GLY A 15 -2.79 5.52 3.21
N TYR A 16 -2.74 5.50 4.55
CA TYR A 16 -1.72 4.76 5.28
C TYR A 16 -2.02 3.27 5.24
N GLY A 17 -0.98 2.48 5.06
CA GLY A 17 -1.12 1.04 5.08
C GLY A 17 0.23 0.33 4.92
N PRO A 18 0.19 -1.01 4.91
CA PRO A 18 1.39 -1.82 4.84
C PRO A 18 2.14 -1.63 3.52
N PHE A 19 3.45 -1.46 3.64
CA PHE A 19 4.39 -1.36 2.54
C PHE A 19 5.53 -2.34 2.80
N ARG A 20 5.71 -3.29 1.89
CA ARG A 20 6.68 -4.38 2.04
C ARG A 20 7.67 -4.37 0.88
N TRP A 21 8.92 -4.72 1.17
CA TRP A 21 9.89 -4.96 0.12
C TRP A 21 10.85 -6.09 0.50
N ALA A 22 11.42 -6.73 -0.52
CA ALA A 22 12.39 -7.80 -0.38
C ALA A 22 13.57 -7.56 -1.31
N ALA A 23 14.78 -7.79 -0.82
CA ALA A 23 16.01 -7.67 -1.59
C ALA A 23 16.32 -8.99 -2.30
N LEU A 24 16.28 -9.00 -3.62
CA LEU A 24 16.55 -10.21 -4.42
C LEU A 24 18.03 -10.60 -4.42
N SER A 25 18.92 -9.75 -3.93
CA SER A 25 20.33 -10.09 -3.70
C SER A 25 20.53 -11.19 -2.65
N GLY A 26 19.56 -11.37 -1.75
CA GLY A 26 19.74 -12.21 -0.57
C GLY A 26 20.63 -11.58 0.50
N ASP A 27 21.15 -10.36 0.29
CA ASP A 27 22.03 -9.67 1.22
C ASP A 27 21.22 -8.75 2.17
N PRO A 28 21.27 -8.99 3.49
CA PRO A 28 20.66 -8.10 4.48
C PRO A 28 21.06 -6.63 4.37
N GLU A 29 22.28 -6.33 3.90
CA GLU A 29 22.76 -4.96 3.76
C GLU A 29 21.92 -4.13 2.79
N ASP A 30 21.34 -4.75 1.77
CA ASP A 30 20.45 -4.05 0.85
C ASP A 30 19.15 -3.61 1.53
N ILE A 31 18.64 -4.38 2.51
CA ILE A 31 17.51 -3.95 3.34
C ILE A 31 17.93 -2.82 4.27
N TYR A 32 19.10 -2.89 4.89
CA TYR A 32 19.57 -1.83 5.80
C TYR A 32 19.81 -0.50 5.06
N ARG A 33 20.29 -0.53 3.83
CA ARG A 33 20.40 0.67 2.97
C ARG A 33 19.03 1.24 2.62
N THR A 34 18.08 0.39 2.28
CA THR A 34 16.70 0.85 2.02
C THR A 34 16.02 1.38 3.28
N ASP A 35 16.27 0.81 4.47
CA ASP A 35 15.79 1.35 5.75
C ASP A 35 16.32 2.79 5.97
N GLU A 36 17.60 3.04 5.70
CA GLU A 36 18.17 4.40 5.81
C GLU A 36 17.53 5.35 4.78
N LYS A 37 17.28 4.89 3.55
CA LYS A 37 16.60 5.69 2.53
C LYS A 37 15.17 6.04 2.94
N VAL A 38 14.45 5.13 3.59
CA VAL A 38 13.11 5.42 4.15
C VAL A 38 13.20 6.54 5.18
N LYS A 39 14.15 6.47 6.12
CA LYS A 39 14.34 7.50 7.14
C LYS A 39 14.76 8.86 6.56
N GLU A 40 15.56 8.85 5.50
CA GLU A 40 15.97 10.06 4.78
C GLU A 40 14.77 10.77 4.13
N LEU A 41 13.85 10.00 3.52
CA LEU A 41 12.72 10.55 2.79
C LEU A 41 11.54 10.90 3.69
N ILE A 42 11.30 10.13 4.74
CA ILE A 42 10.19 10.32 5.70
C ILE A 42 10.79 10.76 7.05
N ARG A 43 11.18 12.04 7.13
CA ARG A 43 11.94 12.57 8.27
C ARG A 43 11.10 12.77 9.54
N GLU A 44 9.82 13.07 9.39
CA GLU A 44 8.96 13.52 10.47
C GLU A 44 8.12 12.41 11.09
N ASP A 45 8.54 11.15 10.97
CA ASP A 45 7.85 10.01 11.58
C ASP A 45 8.77 9.27 12.57
N PRO A 46 8.83 9.70 13.83
CA PRO A 46 9.66 9.06 14.84
C PRO A 46 9.25 7.62 15.16
N HIS A 47 7.99 7.27 14.96
CA HIS A 47 7.52 5.90 15.16
C HIS A 47 8.05 4.95 14.10
N LEU A 48 8.02 5.38 12.83
CA LEU A 48 8.61 4.65 11.71
C LEU A 48 10.11 4.48 11.90
N HIS A 49 10.83 5.54 12.27
CA HIS A 49 12.26 5.49 12.53
C HIS A 49 12.61 4.50 13.65
N ASN A 50 11.89 4.57 14.76
CA ASN A 50 12.09 3.64 15.87
C ASN A 50 11.80 2.18 15.44
N TRP A 51 10.75 1.97 14.66
CA TRP A 51 10.43 0.64 14.11
C TRP A 51 11.59 0.08 13.28
N LEU A 52 12.13 0.85 12.33
CA LEU A 52 13.22 0.42 11.46
C LEU A 52 14.51 0.10 12.26
N GLU A 53 14.85 0.95 13.25
CA GLU A 53 15.98 0.71 14.15
C GLU A 53 15.82 -0.58 14.98
N MET A 54 14.62 -0.80 15.49
CA MET A 54 14.33 -2.01 16.26
C MET A 54 14.29 -3.24 15.37
N ALA A 55 13.76 -3.13 14.16
CA ALA A 55 13.70 -4.20 13.19
C ALA A 55 15.11 -4.65 12.79
N LYS A 56 16.03 -3.70 12.53
CA LYS A 56 17.44 -4.01 12.24
C LYS A 56 18.11 -4.82 13.35
N LYS A 57 17.78 -4.55 14.61
CA LYS A 57 18.40 -5.20 15.78
C LYS A 57 17.78 -6.53 16.16
N ARG A 58 16.49 -6.73 15.88
CA ARG A 58 15.71 -7.82 16.47
C ARG A 58 15.12 -8.81 15.46
N ILE A 59 14.97 -8.43 14.20
CA ILE A 59 14.40 -9.30 13.18
C ILE A 59 15.51 -10.05 12.49
N GLN A 60 15.39 -11.39 12.49
CA GLN A 60 16.26 -12.28 11.72
C GLN A 60 15.53 -12.71 10.45
N PHE A 61 16.24 -12.64 9.33
CA PHE A 61 15.71 -13.07 8.05
C PHE A 61 15.75 -14.60 7.92
N GLN A 62 14.64 -15.18 7.47
CA GLN A 62 14.50 -16.62 7.22
C GLN A 62 14.17 -16.88 5.74
N GLY A 63 14.97 -16.39 4.85
CA GLY A 63 14.76 -16.42 3.41
C GLY A 63 15.29 -15.14 2.81
N LEU A 64 14.65 -14.60 1.78
CA LEU A 64 15.04 -13.31 1.25
C LEU A 64 14.90 -12.24 2.33
N PRO A 65 15.93 -11.40 2.52
CA PRO A 65 15.82 -10.27 3.41
C PRO A 65 14.66 -9.37 2.99
N ALA A 66 13.80 -9.04 3.94
CA ALA A 66 12.59 -8.28 3.68
C ALA A 66 12.28 -7.31 4.81
N ARG A 67 11.52 -6.28 4.50
CA ARG A 67 11.03 -5.30 5.47
C ARG A 67 9.56 -5.02 5.24
N ILE A 68 8.87 -4.66 6.31
CA ILE A 68 7.53 -4.07 6.29
C ILE A 68 7.53 -2.83 7.14
N CYS A 69 6.83 -1.81 6.70
CA CYS A 69 6.45 -0.66 7.50
C CYS A 69 5.08 -0.13 7.04
N TRP A 70 4.53 0.84 7.76
CA TRP A 70 3.32 1.54 7.36
C TRP A 70 3.69 2.93 6.86
N VAL A 71 3.28 3.26 5.65
CA VAL A 71 3.52 4.56 5.04
C VAL A 71 2.28 5.07 4.32
N GLY A 72 2.18 6.38 4.21
CA GLY A 72 1.08 7.05 3.53
C GLY A 72 1.14 6.94 2.01
N LEU A 73 0.02 7.25 1.36
CA LEU A 73 -0.12 7.21 -0.09
C LEU A 73 0.95 8.05 -0.80
N ALA A 74 1.22 9.26 -0.31
CA ALA A 74 2.17 10.18 -0.93
C ALA A 74 3.61 9.62 -0.94
N ASP A 75 3.96 8.79 0.03
CA ASP A 75 5.31 8.30 0.22
C ASP A 75 5.62 7.00 -0.54
N ARG A 76 4.62 6.17 -0.79
CA ARG A 76 4.84 4.86 -1.44
C ARG A 76 5.52 4.99 -2.80
N ALA A 77 5.04 5.88 -3.66
CA ALA A 77 5.65 6.10 -4.98
C ALA A 77 7.04 6.72 -4.86
N ARG A 78 7.26 7.66 -3.92
CA ARG A 78 8.58 8.26 -3.66
C ARG A 78 9.60 7.22 -3.24
N LEU A 79 9.23 6.33 -2.33
CA LEU A 79 10.08 5.23 -1.87
C LEU A 79 10.37 4.25 -3.02
N GLY A 80 9.35 3.85 -3.78
CA GLY A 80 9.51 2.94 -4.90
C GLY A 80 10.48 3.47 -5.96
N VAL A 81 10.36 4.76 -6.30
CA VAL A 81 11.28 5.42 -7.24
C VAL A 81 12.68 5.49 -6.65
N ALA A 82 12.83 5.85 -5.39
CA ALA A 82 14.14 5.91 -4.75
C ALA A 82 14.83 4.53 -4.71
N PHE A 83 14.10 3.48 -4.42
CA PHE A 83 14.65 2.12 -4.48
C PHE A 83 15.05 1.73 -5.90
N ASN A 84 14.27 2.12 -6.91
CA ASN A 84 14.63 1.90 -8.31
C ASN A 84 15.91 2.66 -8.70
N ASP A 85 16.10 3.88 -8.20
CA ASP A 85 17.32 4.66 -8.42
C ASP A 85 18.53 4.04 -7.73
N MET A 86 18.36 3.50 -6.51
CA MET A 86 19.42 2.78 -5.81
C MET A 86 19.83 1.50 -6.54
N VAL A 87 18.90 0.79 -7.19
CA VAL A 87 19.24 -0.34 -8.08
C VAL A 87 19.99 0.16 -9.32
N ARG A 88 19.50 1.21 -9.96
CA ARG A 88 20.11 1.81 -11.17
C ARG A 88 21.55 2.28 -10.92
N SER A 89 21.80 2.87 -9.78
CA SER A 89 23.14 3.39 -9.41
C SER A 89 24.11 2.29 -8.95
N GLY A 90 23.63 1.08 -8.71
CA GLY A 90 24.42 -0.02 -8.14
C GLY A 90 24.65 0.10 -6.63
N GLU A 91 23.92 0.99 -5.95
CA GLU A 91 23.92 1.07 -4.48
C GLU A 91 23.29 -0.20 -3.87
N LEU A 92 22.27 -0.75 -4.52
CA LEU A 92 21.72 -2.08 -4.22
C LEU A 92 22.30 -3.11 -5.20
N LYS A 93 22.58 -4.30 -4.71
CA LYS A 93 23.26 -5.36 -5.46
C LYS A 93 22.37 -6.08 -6.48
N ALA A 94 21.04 -5.99 -6.32
CA ALA A 94 20.06 -6.64 -7.17
C ALA A 94 18.71 -5.90 -7.09
N PRO A 95 17.75 -6.24 -7.96
CA PRO A 95 16.40 -5.69 -7.90
C PRO A 95 15.74 -5.88 -6.54
N VAL A 96 14.83 -4.96 -6.24
CA VAL A 96 13.96 -5.00 -5.05
C VAL A 96 12.53 -5.25 -5.49
N VAL A 97 11.86 -6.16 -4.82
CA VAL A 97 10.43 -6.45 -5.03
C VAL A 97 9.63 -5.69 -3.99
N ILE A 98 8.73 -4.84 -4.44
CA ILE A 98 7.79 -4.14 -3.57
C ILE A 98 6.42 -4.80 -3.66
N GLY A 99 5.80 -5.00 -2.52
CA GLY A 99 4.42 -5.42 -2.40
C GLY A 99 3.76 -4.74 -1.21
N ARG A 100 2.56 -5.17 -0.90
CA ARG A 100 1.88 -4.75 0.32
C ARG A 100 1.08 -5.92 0.86
N ASP A 101 0.51 -5.76 2.03
CA ASP A 101 -0.40 -6.75 2.57
C ASP A 101 -1.66 -6.82 1.70
N HIS A 102 -2.20 -8.02 1.52
CA HIS A 102 -3.49 -8.23 0.86
C HIS A 102 -4.64 -7.54 1.60
N LEU A 103 -4.41 -7.16 2.84
CA LEU A 103 -5.36 -6.54 3.75
C LEU A 103 -5.26 -5.01 3.76
N ASP A 104 -4.68 -4.42 2.74
CA ASP A 104 -4.64 -2.97 2.56
C ASP A 104 -6.04 -2.42 2.22
N SER A 105 -6.24 -1.16 2.49
CA SER A 105 -7.54 -0.49 2.54
C SER A 105 -8.43 -0.64 1.30
N GLY A 106 -7.85 -0.67 0.11
CA GLY A 106 -8.56 -0.79 -1.15
C GLY A 106 -8.64 -2.20 -1.71
N SER A 107 -7.96 -3.15 -1.12
CA SER A 107 -7.73 -4.48 -1.70
C SER A 107 -8.48 -5.61 -1.04
N VAL A 108 -9.29 -5.35 -0.04
CA VAL A 108 -9.94 -6.39 0.75
C VAL A 108 -11.41 -6.09 0.99
N ALA A 109 -12.24 -7.12 0.92
CA ALA A 109 -13.58 -7.16 1.49
C ALA A 109 -13.59 -8.23 2.58
N SER A 110 -13.61 -7.81 3.83
CA SER A 110 -13.57 -8.70 4.99
C SER A 110 -14.48 -8.14 6.09
N PRO A 111 -15.75 -8.63 6.16
CA PRO A 111 -16.73 -8.11 7.10
C PRO A 111 -16.39 -8.40 8.58
N ASN A 112 -15.47 -9.31 8.82
CA ASN A 112 -15.14 -9.75 10.17
C ASN A 112 -13.76 -9.26 10.66
N ARG A 113 -13.04 -8.43 9.87
CA ARG A 113 -11.69 -7.99 10.22
C ARG A 113 -11.36 -6.59 9.68
N GLU A 114 -10.58 -6.47 8.59
CA GLU A 114 -9.93 -5.21 8.17
C GLU A 114 -10.92 -4.16 7.71
N THR A 115 -11.99 -4.56 7.11
CA THR A 115 -13.04 -3.67 6.62
C THR A 115 -14.35 -3.82 7.38
N GLU A 116 -14.31 -4.41 8.58
CA GLU A 116 -15.49 -4.59 9.41
C GLU A 116 -16.24 -3.27 9.65
N GLY A 117 -17.55 -3.30 9.49
CA GLY A 117 -18.40 -2.16 9.78
C GLY A 117 -18.18 -0.97 8.84
N MET A 118 -17.90 -1.20 7.57
CA MET A 118 -17.95 -0.15 6.56
C MET A 118 -19.36 0.48 6.51
N ARG A 119 -19.42 1.81 6.45
CA ARG A 119 -20.71 2.55 6.51
C ARG A 119 -21.66 2.20 5.37
N ASP A 120 -21.12 1.85 4.21
CA ASP A 120 -21.83 1.50 2.99
C ASP A 120 -22.06 -0.01 2.79
N GLY A 121 -21.57 -0.84 3.73
CA GLY A 121 -21.65 -2.28 3.61
C GLY A 121 -20.71 -2.90 2.57
N SER A 122 -19.76 -2.14 2.03
CA SER A 122 -18.80 -2.61 1.02
C SER A 122 -17.79 -3.63 1.55
N ASP A 123 -17.77 -3.88 2.85
CA ASP A 123 -17.05 -4.98 3.48
C ASP A 123 -17.63 -6.36 3.17
N ALA A 124 -18.91 -6.42 2.72
CA ALA A 124 -19.62 -7.66 2.42
C ALA A 124 -19.73 -7.97 0.93
N VAL A 125 -19.17 -7.14 0.06
CA VAL A 125 -19.19 -7.30 -1.41
C VAL A 125 -17.80 -7.26 -2.01
N SER A 126 -17.65 -7.84 -3.21
CA SER A 126 -16.34 -8.06 -3.84
C SER A 126 -15.82 -6.89 -4.68
N ASP A 127 -16.59 -5.83 -4.84
CA ASP A 127 -16.31 -4.77 -5.83
C ASP A 127 -14.91 -4.16 -5.66
N TRP A 128 -14.57 -3.73 -4.46
CA TRP A 128 -13.31 -3.04 -4.22
C TRP A 128 -12.06 -3.90 -4.44
N PRO A 129 -11.95 -5.13 -3.93
CA PRO A 129 -10.79 -5.97 -4.25
C PRO A 129 -10.69 -6.30 -5.74
N LEU A 130 -11.79 -6.46 -6.46
CA LEU A 130 -11.77 -6.66 -7.90
C LEU A 130 -11.32 -5.41 -8.65
N LEU A 131 -11.88 -4.24 -8.33
CA LEU A 131 -11.46 -2.96 -8.89
C LEU A 131 -9.98 -2.67 -8.61
N ASN A 132 -9.51 -2.94 -7.39
CA ASN A 132 -8.11 -2.79 -7.03
C ASN A 132 -7.20 -3.68 -7.90
N ALA A 133 -7.55 -4.95 -8.08
CA ALA A 133 -6.78 -5.86 -8.91
C ALA A 133 -6.74 -5.40 -10.39
N LEU A 134 -7.87 -4.99 -10.93
CA LEU A 134 -7.96 -4.48 -12.31
C LEU A 134 -7.13 -3.21 -12.49
N LEU A 135 -7.21 -2.28 -11.54
CA LEU A 135 -6.46 -1.04 -11.57
C LEU A 135 -4.94 -1.27 -11.49
N ASN A 136 -4.50 -2.17 -10.62
CA ASN A 136 -3.10 -2.54 -10.50
C ASN A 136 -2.58 -3.22 -11.77
N THR A 137 -3.39 -4.09 -12.39
CA THR A 137 -3.05 -4.73 -13.67
C THR A 137 -2.92 -3.70 -14.78
N ALA A 138 -3.90 -2.82 -14.94
CA ALA A 138 -3.85 -1.73 -15.91
C ALA A 138 -2.71 -0.73 -15.63
N GLY A 139 -2.36 -0.54 -14.36
CA GLY A 139 -1.25 0.29 -13.91
C GLY A 139 0.13 -0.25 -14.30
N GLY A 140 0.23 -1.55 -14.56
CA GLY A 140 1.47 -2.22 -14.93
C GLY A 140 2.20 -2.85 -13.73
N ALA A 141 1.47 -3.28 -12.69
CA ALA A 141 2.05 -4.11 -11.65
C ALA A 141 2.66 -5.38 -12.26
N THR A 142 3.76 -5.83 -11.69
CA THR A 142 4.48 -7.00 -12.20
C THR A 142 3.70 -8.29 -11.96
N TRP A 143 2.98 -8.35 -10.86
CA TRP A 143 2.16 -9.48 -10.50
C TRP A 143 0.94 -9.01 -9.70
N VAL A 144 -0.22 -9.56 -10.02
CA VAL A 144 -1.48 -9.31 -9.32
C VAL A 144 -2.16 -10.64 -9.04
N SER A 145 -2.77 -10.77 -7.88
CA SER A 145 -3.52 -11.96 -7.51
C SER A 145 -4.85 -11.60 -6.87
N ILE A 146 -5.80 -12.51 -6.97
CA ILE A 146 -7.08 -12.45 -6.27
C ILE A 146 -7.22 -13.72 -5.45
N HIS A 147 -7.56 -13.58 -4.17
CA HIS A 147 -7.76 -14.67 -3.25
C HIS A 147 -9.16 -14.59 -2.65
N HIS A 148 -9.77 -15.74 -2.45
CA HIS A 148 -11.06 -15.88 -1.78
C HIS A 148 -10.92 -16.83 -0.61
N GLY A 149 -11.40 -16.40 0.55
CA GLY A 149 -11.25 -17.16 1.79
C GLY A 149 -9.83 -17.20 2.33
N GLY A 150 -9.53 -18.14 3.17
CA GLY A 150 -8.22 -18.33 3.79
C GLY A 150 -7.90 -17.27 4.85
N GLY A 151 -6.94 -17.54 5.71
CA GLY A 151 -6.30 -16.75 6.75
C GLY A 151 -7.07 -15.60 7.41
N VAL A 152 -7.62 -14.72 6.62
CA VAL A 152 -8.31 -13.52 7.06
C VAL A 152 -9.79 -13.64 6.76
N GLY A 153 -10.61 -13.73 7.80
CA GLY A 153 -12.07 -13.84 7.66
C GLY A 153 -12.57 -15.16 7.13
N MET A 154 -11.74 -16.16 7.02
CA MET A 154 -12.10 -17.57 6.71
C MET A 154 -13.10 -17.69 5.58
N GLY A 155 -13.27 -17.67 4.56
CA GLY A 155 -14.31 -17.86 3.53
C GLY A 155 -15.22 -16.64 3.28
N PHE A 156 -15.24 -15.70 4.18
CA PHE A 156 -15.98 -14.43 4.04
C PHE A 156 -15.09 -13.28 3.58
N ALA A 157 -13.82 -13.52 3.32
CA ALA A 157 -12.89 -12.52 2.85
C ALA A 157 -12.54 -12.74 1.38
N GLN A 158 -12.49 -11.66 0.62
CA GLN A 158 -11.88 -11.61 -0.70
C GLN A 158 -10.83 -10.50 -0.72
N HIS A 159 -9.66 -10.80 -1.26
CA HIS A 159 -8.55 -9.83 -1.26
C HIS A 159 -7.66 -9.95 -2.49
N ALA A 160 -7.05 -8.83 -2.87
CA ALA A 160 -6.12 -8.74 -3.99
C ALA A 160 -4.70 -8.47 -3.53
N GLY A 161 -3.74 -9.18 -4.10
CA GLY A 161 -2.31 -8.94 -3.92
C GLY A 161 -1.73 -8.13 -5.07
N MET A 162 -0.69 -7.36 -4.78
CA MET A 162 0.05 -6.59 -5.77
C MET A 162 1.54 -6.66 -5.49
N VAL A 163 2.32 -6.87 -6.53
CA VAL A 163 3.79 -6.86 -6.51
C VAL A 163 4.30 -6.05 -7.70
N ILE A 164 5.33 -5.25 -7.46
CA ILE A 164 6.03 -4.48 -8.49
C ILE A 164 7.53 -4.52 -8.25
N VAL A 165 8.33 -4.59 -9.30
CA VAL A 165 9.78 -4.75 -9.23
C VAL A 165 10.48 -3.43 -9.53
N CYS A 166 11.44 -3.08 -8.68
CA CYS A 166 12.45 -2.04 -8.91
C CYS A 166 13.67 -2.72 -9.54
N ASP A 167 13.84 -2.63 -10.86
CA ASP A 167 14.94 -3.24 -11.60
C ASP A 167 15.96 -2.20 -12.12
N GLY A 168 15.78 -0.93 -11.76
CA GLY A 168 16.63 0.18 -12.18
C GLY A 168 16.25 0.78 -13.53
N SER A 169 15.29 0.21 -14.26
CA SER A 169 14.90 0.71 -15.59
C SER A 169 13.99 1.94 -15.52
N PRO A 170 13.97 2.78 -16.58
CA PRO A 170 12.99 3.86 -16.72
C PRO A 170 11.54 3.34 -16.79
N GLU A 171 11.33 2.17 -17.39
CA GLU A 171 10.04 1.52 -17.50
C GLU A 171 9.51 1.11 -16.11
N ALA A 172 10.38 0.60 -15.24
CA ALA A 172 10.03 0.31 -13.85
C ALA A 172 9.63 1.59 -13.10
N GLU A 173 10.37 2.68 -13.28
CA GLU A 173 10.05 3.96 -12.66
C GLU A 173 8.65 4.46 -13.02
N MET A 174 8.27 4.40 -14.30
CA MET A 174 6.92 4.81 -14.73
C MET A 174 5.82 3.96 -14.08
N ARG A 175 6.03 2.63 -14.01
CA ARG A 175 5.07 1.71 -13.37
C ARG A 175 4.98 1.94 -11.87
N LEU A 176 6.13 2.11 -11.19
CA LEU A 176 6.20 2.41 -9.76
C LEU A 176 5.41 3.66 -9.40
N ARG A 177 5.62 4.76 -10.14
CA ARG A 177 4.88 6.01 -9.93
C ARG A 177 3.37 5.80 -10.06
N ARG A 178 2.93 5.03 -11.02
CA ARG A 178 1.51 4.78 -11.29
C ARG A 178 0.90 3.83 -10.28
N VAL A 179 1.47 2.65 -10.13
CA VAL A 179 0.91 1.59 -9.30
C VAL A 179 0.93 1.96 -7.83
N LEU A 180 2.06 2.47 -7.31
CA LEU A 180 2.18 2.82 -5.89
C LEU A 180 1.41 4.08 -5.49
N ARG A 181 0.88 4.84 -6.44
CA ARG A 181 -0.10 5.90 -6.19
C ARG A 181 -1.52 5.34 -6.27
N ASN A 182 -1.84 4.60 -7.31
CA ASN A 182 -3.20 4.15 -7.60
C ASN A 182 -3.67 3.10 -6.59
N ASP A 183 -2.81 2.17 -6.21
CA ASP A 183 -3.13 1.09 -5.27
C ASP A 183 -3.63 1.60 -3.91
N PRO A 184 -2.87 2.41 -3.16
CA PRO A 184 -3.39 3.00 -1.93
C PRO A 184 -4.49 4.03 -2.19
N GLY A 185 -4.52 4.66 -3.36
CA GLY A 185 -5.57 5.58 -3.78
C GLY A 185 -6.96 4.92 -3.80
N THR A 186 -7.06 3.66 -4.22
CA THR A 186 -8.34 2.92 -4.15
C THR A 186 -8.86 2.80 -2.73
N GLY A 187 -7.97 2.70 -1.74
CA GLY A 187 -8.38 2.66 -0.33
C GLY A 187 -8.96 3.98 0.16
N VAL A 188 -8.33 5.10 -0.19
CA VAL A 188 -8.87 6.44 0.13
C VAL A 188 -10.21 6.65 -0.57
N MET A 189 -10.29 6.34 -1.86
CA MET A 189 -11.52 6.48 -2.63
C MET A 189 -12.67 5.64 -2.08
N ARG A 190 -12.40 4.39 -1.72
CA ARG A 190 -13.38 3.51 -1.08
C ARG A 190 -13.97 4.11 0.19
N HIS A 191 -13.10 4.66 1.04
CA HIS A 191 -13.55 5.27 2.29
C HIS A 191 -14.27 6.59 2.05
N ALA A 192 -13.86 7.36 1.05
CA ALA A 192 -14.55 8.58 0.64
C ALA A 192 -15.95 8.27 0.09
N ASP A 193 -16.07 7.25 -0.74
CA ASP A 193 -17.36 6.77 -1.29
C ASP A 193 -18.31 6.31 -0.18
N ALA A 194 -17.78 5.63 0.84
CA ALA A 194 -18.52 5.24 2.03
C ALA A 194 -18.88 6.41 2.97
N GLY A 195 -18.51 7.65 2.64
CA GLY A 195 -18.88 8.85 3.39
C GLY A 195 -18.03 9.11 4.64
N TYR A 196 -16.78 8.63 4.71
CA TYR A 196 -15.86 9.00 5.77
C TYR A 196 -15.26 10.38 5.48
N GLU A 197 -15.51 11.36 6.35
CA GLU A 197 -15.08 12.75 6.18
C GLU A 197 -13.56 12.89 6.07
N GLU A 198 -12.80 12.13 6.85
CA GLU A 198 -11.34 12.10 6.78
C GLU A 198 -10.83 11.63 5.42
N ALA A 199 -11.53 10.67 4.80
CA ALA A 199 -11.17 10.17 3.50
C ALA A 199 -11.54 11.16 2.38
N LEU A 200 -12.65 11.86 2.50
CA LEU A 200 -13.04 12.95 1.60
C LEU A 200 -11.99 14.06 1.62
N ALA A 201 -11.56 14.50 2.80
CA ALA A 201 -10.50 15.48 2.95
C ALA A 201 -9.19 14.99 2.33
N SER A 202 -8.77 13.76 2.61
CA SER A 202 -7.56 13.17 2.06
C SER A 202 -7.61 13.01 0.53
N ALA A 203 -8.76 12.61 -0.01
CA ALA A 203 -8.94 12.48 -1.46
C ALA A 203 -8.79 13.85 -2.16
N TRP A 204 -9.26 14.91 -1.53
CA TRP A 204 -9.11 16.27 -2.02
C TRP A 204 -7.65 16.75 -1.95
N GLU A 205 -7.02 16.62 -0.78
CA GLU A 205 -5.62 17.02 -0.55
C GLU A 205 -4.65 16.28 -1.47
N LEU A 206 -4.87 14.98 -1.68
CA LEU A 206 -4.03 14.12 -2.51
C LEU A 206 -4.38 14.19 -4.00
N SER A 207 -5.29 15.08 -4.39
CA SER A 207 -5.74 15.23 -5.78
C SER A 207 -6.19 13.90 -6.43
N LEU A 208 -6.90 13.09 -5.68
CA LEU A 208 -7.51 11.86 -6.18
C LEU A 208 -8.87 12.13 -6.83
N ILE A 209 -9.52 13.24 -6.45
CA ILE A 209 -10.77 13.71 -7.02
C ILE A 209 -10.46 14.91 -7.93
N HIS A 210 -10.20 14.65 -9.19
CA HIS A 210 -10.26 15.64 -10.27
C HIS A 210 -11.45 15.41 -11.19
N ILE A 211 -12.31 14.48 -10.85
CA ILE A 211 -13.57 14.29 -11.57
C ILE A 211 -14.49 15.38 -11.07
N SER A 212 -14.85 16.27 -11.99
CA SER A 212 -15.85 17.32 -11.86
C SER A 212 -16.85 17.05 -10.74
N GLU A 213 -17.13 18.07 -9.92
CA GLU A 213 -18.26 18.03 -8.99
C GLU A 213 -19.41 17.28 -9.61
N PRO A 214 -20.03 16.32 -8.88
CA PRO A 214 -21.25 15.70 -9.38
C PRO A 214 -22.19 16.86 -9.67
N THR A 215 -22.53 17.02 -10.92
CA THR A 215 -23.56 17.95 -11.34
C THR A 215 -24.76 17.66 -10.47
N ARG A 216 -25.02 18.51 -9.47
CA ARG A 216 -26.24 18.40 -8.70
C ARG A 216 -27.36 18.58 -9.71
N LEU A 217 -27.91 17.47 -10.16
CA LEU A 217 -29.20 17.50 -10.84
C LEU A 217 -30.18 18.09 -9.84
N ARG A 218 -30.45 19.38 -10.02
CA ARG A 218 -31.62 20.01 -9.38
C ARG A 218 -32.83 19.35 -10.02
N LEU A 219 -33.41 18.39 -9.30
CA LEU A 219 -34.77 17.96 -9.55
C LEU A 219 -35.73 19.05 -9.04
#